data_58ecc0c70743f78cbfa6b69331eeba23
#
_entry.id   58ecc0c70743f78cbfa6b69331eeba23
#
_cell.length_a   1.000
_cell.length_b   1.000
_cell.length_c   1.000
_cell.angle_alpha   90.00
_cell.angle_beta   90.00
_cell.angle_gamma   90.00
#
_symmetry.space_group_name_H-M   'P 1'
#
loop_
_entity.id
_entity.type
_entity.pdbx_description
1 polymer ?
#
loop_
_entity_poly.entity_id
_entity_poly.type
_entity_poly.pdbx_seq_one_letter_code
_entity_poly.pdbx_strand_id
1 'polypeptide(L)'
;MWWGYSAPLDLRCEIEEKEETSKSLEVLIIGASDARHIIKTLASSYKHSDCSIIYHIIEPTMEQVARSILLLSTCLDKDLGLQEATRYYLEIMGNTLLRPATAKYLAKHSKLLADTVTQTIDCPWLNLEKLKHKDRDQLEWIFKFWERATREGVPIVDYWDRRIRKSLKTRYDYRDGVFDWDYHMILKPRGHSNLTIHEYRFWRNNGIAFTWIEGEPARSNPTLLNNIIPLGDGFLHYAYLGDITNGPFFTWALNEEKENVKLRATDIAEREVMRVIHEIRTKEPFCEELVAAHRDPSILNGIIITEMPSSEIEYESWTKYNKYEKQSVPWISIPSTKILFHPLSTLDLLKNKAEYKEKFDTIWIAHNMTKQLPNIIPLLKKKGHILIELRKYLSELRKEDLESFTKELKSTAQVCGLREIKSFNSETHTIAQFCSN
;
A
#
# COMPACT_ATOMS: atom_id res chain seq x y z
N MET A 1 0.06 -5.97 -10.10
CA MET A 1 0.96 -5.78 -8.95
C MET A 1 0.11 -5.44 -7.74
N TRP A 2 0.54 -5.83 -6.53
CA TRP A 2 -0.22 -5.56 -5.30
C TRP A 2 0.39 -4.46 -4.45
N TRP A 3 1.57 -4.00 -4.79
CA TRP A 3 2.32 -2.91 -4.14
C TRP A 3 3.20 -2.19 -5.14
N GLY A 4 3.64 -0.98 -4.76
CA GLY A 4 4.57 -0.20 -5.56
C GLY A 4 6.04 -0.47 -5.24
N TYR A 5 6.93 0.25 -5.93
CA TYR A 5 8.38 0.10 -5.85
C TYR A 5 9.10 1.40 -5.50
N SER A 6 8.42 2.26 -4.76
CA SER A 6 8.94 3.52 -4.26
C SER A 6 8.45 3.79 -2.85
N ALA A 7 9.22 4.53 -2.07
CA ALA A 7 8.80 4.99 -0.76
C ALA A 7 7.51 5.84 -0.84
N PRO A 8 6.71 5.87 0.24
CA PRO A 8 5.56 6.76 0.33
C PRO A 8 5.98 8.23 0.24
N LEU A 9 5.27 9.01 -0.56
CA LEU A 9 5.48 10.44 -0.71
C LEU A 9 4.34 11.24 -0.10
N ASP A 10 4.68 12.38 0.45
CA ASP A 10 3.72 13.44 0.72
C ASP A 10 3.49 14.23 -0.57
N LEU A 11 2.29 14.08 -1.13
CA LEU A 11 1.94 14.69 -2.41
C LEU A 11 1.72 16.21 -2.33
N ARG A 12 1.71 16.79 -1.12
CA ARG A 12 1.65 18.24 -0.91
C ARG A 12 3.01 18.92 -1.03
N CYS A 13 4.09 18.30 -0.56
CA CYS A 13 5.43 18.89 -0.54
C CYS A 13 5.91 19.36 -1.91
N GLU A 14 5.41 18.76 -2.99
CA GLU A 14 5.76 19.15 -4.34
C GLU A 14 5.01 20.39 -4.84
N ILE A 15 3.99 20.87 -4.08
CA ILE A 15 3.10 21.96 -4.47
C ILE A 15 3.44 23.26 -3.73
N GLU A 16 4.03 23.17 -2.54
CA GLU A 16 4.22 24.29 -1.61
C GLU A 16 5.18 25.39 -2.06
N GLU A 17 5.98 25.16 -3.09
CA GLU A 17 6.76 26.24 -3.69
C GLU A 17 5.91 27.28 -4.45
N LYS A 18 4.58 27.11 -4.49
CA LYS A 18 3.66 27.95 -5.27
C LYS A 18 2.46 28.40 -4.47
N GLU A 19 2.46 29.68 -4.17
CA GLU A 19 1.31 30.53 -3.83
C GLU A 19 0.30 30.00 -2.79
N GLU A 20 0.26 30.63 -1.65
CA GLU A 20 -0.62 30.47 -0.48
C GLU A 20 -2.15 30.50 -0.73
N THR A 21 -2.63 30.35 -1.94
CA THR A 21 -4.02 30.72 -2.29
C THR A 21 -4.96 29.57 -2.66
N SER A 22 -4.50 28.35 -2.85
CA SER A 22 -5.42 27.26 -3.21
C SER A 22 -6.03 26.59 -1.98
N LYS A 23 -7.31 26.85 -1.71
CA LYS A 23 -8.07 26.21 -0.63
C LYS A 23 -8.38 24.72 -0.88
N SER A 24 -8.14 24.22 -2.09
CA SER A 24 -8.42 22.83 -2.48
C SER A 24 -7.42 22.33 -3.50
N LEU A 25 -6.89 21.14 -3.28
CA LEU A 25 -5.98 20.43 -4.18
C LEU A 25 -6.68 19.23 -4.81
N GLU A 26 -6.48 19.06 -6.10
CA GLU A 26 -6.97 17.91 -6.88
C GLU A 26 -5.78 17.05 -7.27
N VAL A 27 -5.78 15.80 -6.84
CA VAL A 27 -4.70 14.85 -7.07
C VAL A 27 -5.21 13.64 -7.85
N LEU A 28 -4.55 13.29 -8.95
CA LEU A 28 -4.84 12.08 -9.72
C LEU A 28 -3.77 11.02 -9.48
N ILE A 29 -4.18 9.82 -9.10
CA ILE A 29 -3.29 8.67 -8.85
C ILE A 29 -3.67 7.55 -9.81
N ILE A 30 -2.69 7.10 -10.63
CA ILE A 30 -2.93 6.08 -11.66
C ILE A 30 -2.04 4.87 -11.41
N GLY A 31 -2.65 3.75 -11.02
CA GLY A 31 -2.00 2.44 -10.88
C GLY A 31 -1.02 2.33 -9.72
N ALA A 32 -1.22 3.08 -8.62
CA ALA A 32 -0.33 3.00 -7.45
C ALA A 32 -0.35 1.64 -6.76
N SER A 33 -1.39 0.85 -6.97
CA SER A 33 -1.60 -0.50 -6.44
C SER A 33 -1.80 -0.57 -4.91
N ASP A 34 -1.55 0.52 -4.20
CA ASP A 34 -1.76 0.68 -2.76
C ASP A 34 -2.02 2.14 -2.39
N ALA A 35 -2.44 2.39 -1.15
CA ALA A 35 -2.79 3.72 -0.64
C ALA A 35 -1.62 4.48 0.02
N ARG A 36 -0.35 4.02 -0.13
CA ARG A 36 0.80 4.55 0.62
C ARG A 36 1.00 6.06 0.52
N HIS A 37 0.80 6.64 -0.67
CA HIS A 37 0.98 8.08 -0.87
C HIS A 37 -0.12 8.89 -0.18
N ILE A 38 -1.36 8.39 -0.20
CA ILE A 38 -2.48 8.99 0.52
C ILE A 38 -2.23 8.94 2.01
N ILE A 39 -1.84 7.77 2.54
CA ILE A 39 -1.52 7.57 3.97
C ILE A 39 -0.40 8.53 4.39
N LYS A 40 0.67 8.65 3.60
CA LYS A 40 1.78 9.56 3.91
C LYS A 40 1.36 11.02 3.89
N THR A 41 0.56 11.43 2.90
CA THR A 41 0.06 12.81 2.81
C THR A 41 -0.88 13.14 3.98
N LEU A 42 -1.73 12.20 4.38
CA LEU A 42 -2.59 12.35 5.57
C LEU A 42 -1.77 12.47 6.85
N ALA A 43 -0.72 11.66 7.00
CA ALA A 43 0.19 11.70 8.13
C ALA A 43 0.89 13.05 8.23
N SER A 44 1.36 13.59 7.11
CA SER A 44 2.05 14.88 7.07
C SER A 44 1.13 16.11 7.16
N SER A 45 -0.19 15.93 7.28
CA SER A 45 -1.18 17.03 7.22
C SER A 45 -0.95 18.15 8.24
N TYR A 46 -0.40 17.84 9.41
CA TYR A 46 -0.09 18.82 10.46
C TYR A 46 1.08 19.77 10.10
N LYS A 47 1.88 19.41 9.08
CA LYS A 47 3.03 20.22 8.62
C LYS A 47 2.62 21.32 7.64
N HIS A 48 1.39 21.28 7.15
CA HIS A 48 0.89 22.13 6.08
C HIS A 48 -0.28 22.98 6.55
N SER A 49 -0.54 24.06 5.84
CA SER A 49 -1.73 24.88 6.04
C SER A 49 -3.01 24.06 5.75
N ASP A 50 -4.13 24.46 6.34
CA ASP A 50 -5.42 23.81 6.12
C ASP A 50 -5.85 23.93 4.66
N CYS A 51 -5.84 22.80 3.98
CA CYS A 51 -6.25 22.67 2.59
C CYS A 51 -7.05 21.37 2.41
N SER A 52 -8.13 21.45 1.67
CA SER A 52 -8.87 20.25 1.32
C SER A 52 -8.18 19.53 0.16
N ILE A 53 -8.14 18.19 0.22
CA ILE A 53 -7.57 17.38 -0.86
C ILE A 53 -8.63 16.42 -1.39
N ILE A 54 -8.74 16.39 -2.72
CA ILE A 54 -9.59 15.44 -3.43
C ILE A 54 -8.68 14.50 -4.23
N TYR A 55 -8.68 13.23 -3.84
CA TYR A 55 -7.95 12.19 -4.57
C TYR A 55 -8.85 11.52 -5.59
N HIS A 56 -8.39 11.46 -6.83
CA HIS A 56 -8.98 10.68 -7.90
C HIS A 56 -8.08 9.48 -8.17
N ILE A 57 -8.58 8.27 -7.94
CA ILE A 57 -7.78 7.04 -8.02
C ILE A 57 -8.29 6.17 -9.16
N ILE A 58 -7.37 5.74 -10.00
CA ILE A 58 -7.62 4.79 -11.10
C ILE A 58 -6.71 3.59 -10.91
N GLU A 59 -7.30 2.45 -10.60
CA GLU A 59 -6.58 1.18 -10.48
C GLU A 59 -6.97 0.23 -11.61
N PRO A 60 -6.06 -0.68 -12.00
CA PRO A 60 -6.31 -1.64 -13.09
C PRO A 60 -7.45 -2.62 -12.83
N THR A 61 -7.69 -3.00 -11.58
CA THR A 61 -8.71 -3.99 -11.22
C THR A 61 -9.47 -3.57 -9.96
N MET A 62 -10.69 -4.10 -9.80
CA MET A 62 -11.50 -3.83 -8.60
C MET A 62 -10.90 -4.46 -7.34
N GLU A 63 -10.12 -5.54 -7.46
CA GLU A 63 -9.39 -6.11 -6.33
C GLU A 63 -8.32 -5.14 -5.80
N GLN A 64 -7.65 -4.37 -6.69
CA GLN A 64 -6.71 -3.34 -6.27
C GLN A 64 -7.43 -2.15 -5.62
N VAL A 65 -8.59 -1.74 -6.16
CA VAL A 65 -9.46 -0.75 -5.52
C VAL A 65 -9.86 -1.22 -4.12
N ALA A 66 -10.35 -2.46 -4.00
CA ALA A 66 -10.75 -3.04 -2.73
C ALA A 66 -9.58 -3.09 -1.72
N ARG A 67 -8.36 -3.45 -2.18
CA ARG A 67 -7.15 -3.44 -1.33
C ARG A 67 -6.77 -2.04 -0.88
N SER A 68 -6.83 -1.05 -1.76
CA SER A 68 -6.55 0.35 -1.39
C SER A 68 -7.53 0.83 -0.32
N ILE A 69 -8.82 0.50 -0.46
CA ILE A 69 -9.84 0.81 0.55
C ILE A 69 -9.55 0.08 1.86
N LEU A 70 -9.25 -1.22 1.82
CA LEU A 70 -8.96 -2.04 3.00
C LEU A 70 -7.75 -1.53 3.76
N LEU A 71 -6.63 -1.32 3.09
CA LEU A 71 -5.38 -0.87 3.71
C LEU A 71 -5.52 0.54 4.32
N LEU A 72 -6.17 1.45 3.60
CA LEU A 72 -6.44 2.79 4.11
C LEU A 72 -7.37 2.75 5.33
N SER A 73 -8.45 1.99 5.25
CA SER A 73 -9.41 1.85 6.35
C SER A 73 -8.78 1.20 7.60
N THR A 74 -7.81 0.28 7.42
CA THR A 74 -7.06 -0.29 8.55
C THR A 74 -6.21 0.76 9.27
N CYS A 75 -5.58 1.69 8.53
CA CYS A 75 -4.85 2.82 9.14
C CYS A 75 -5.79 3.79 9.87
N LEU A 76 -7.01 3.95 9.37
CA LEU A 76 -8.01 4.88 9.91
C LEU A 76 -8.94 4.24 10.96
N ASP A 77 -8.80 2.97 11.26
CA ASP A 77 -9.61 2.27 12.27
C ASP A 77 -9.24 2.78 13.67
N LYS A 78 -10.21 3.44 14.34
CA LYS A 78 -10.00 4.04 15.65
C LYS A 78 -9.99 3.04 16.79
N ASP A 79 -10.57 1.85 16.57
CA ASP A 79 -10.73 0.82 17.59
C ASP A 79 -9.46 -0.05 17.73
N LEU A 80 -8.52 0.06 16.80
CA LEU A 80 -7.24 -0.66 16.85
C LEU A 80 -6.17 0.10 17.65
N GLY A 81 -5.42 -0.64 18.47
CA GLY A 81 -4.17 -0.13 19.04
C GLY A 81 -3.16 0.24 17.94
N LEU A 82 -2.21 1.14 18.23
CA LEU A 82 -1.24 1.63 17.25
C LEU A 82 -0.41 0.48 16.65
N GLN A 83 0.16 -0.38 17.49
CA GLN A 83 0.96 -1.51 17.06
C GLN A 83 0.11 -2.58 16.33
N GLU A 84 -1.11 -2.78 16.80
CA GLU A 84 -2.05 -3.73 16.21
C GLU A 84 -2.42 -3.32 14.78
N ALA A 85 -2.80 -2.05 14.58
CA ALA A 85 -3.10 -1.49 13.26
C ALA A 85 -1.90 -1.61 12.30
N THR A 86 -0.69 -1.30 12.82
CA THR A 86 0.56 -1.40 12.07
C THR A 86 0.81 -2.82 11.56
N ARG A 87 0.73 -3.80 12.45
CA ARG A 87 0.99 -5.20 12.11
C ARG A 87 -0.08 -5.78 11.20
N TYR A 88 -1.36 -5.47 11.43
CA TYR A 88 -2.43 -5.90 10.53
C TYR A 88 -2.27 -5.32 9.14
N TYR A 89 -1.94 -4.03 9.04
CA TYR A 89 -1.65 -3.40 7.76
C TYR A 89 -0.54 -4.12 6.99
N LEU A 90 0.61 -4.36 7.63
CA LEU A 90 1.78 -4.99 6.98
C LEU A 90 1.51 -6.44 6.57
N GLU A 91 0.85 -7.23 7.44
CA GLU A 91 0.50 -8.61 7.10
C GLU A 91 -0.48 -8.68 5.92
N ILE A 92 -1.55 -7.89 5.95
CA ILE A 92 -2.54 -7.84 4.86
C ILE A 92 -1.87 -7.37 3.56
N MET A 93 -0.98 -6.38 3.67
CA MET A 93 -0.28 -5.85 2.51
C MET A 93 0.65 -6.88 1.86
N GLY A 94 1.47 -7.60 2.64
CA GLY A 94 2.61 -8.30 2.11
C GLY A 94 2.70 -9.81 2.36
N ASN A 95 1.87 -10.41 3.19
CA ASN A 95 2.00 -11.82 3.56
C ASN A 95 0.97 -12.71 2.87
N THR A 96 1.38 -13.86 2.38
CA THR A 96 0.47 -14.92 1.89
C THR A 96 -0.30 -15.58 3.03
N LEU A 97 0.32 -15.66 4.21
CA LEU A 97 -0.29 -16.18 5.42
C LEU A 97 -0.35 -15.09 6.50
N LEU A 98 -1.45 -15.05 7.21
CA LEU A 98 -1.76 -14.11 8.28
C LEU A 98 -1.73 -14.82 9.64
N ARG A 99 -1.40 -14.09 10.71
CA ARG A 99 -1.65 -14.56 12.07
C ARG A 99 -3.15 -14.71 12.31
N PRO A 100 -3.58 -15.60 13.22
CA PRO A 100 -5.01 -15.79 13.52
C PRO A 100 -5.74 -14.50 13.92
N ALA A 101 -5.08 -13.60 14.65
CA ALA A 101 -5.64 -12.30 15.03
C ALA A 101 -5.92 -11.41 13.82
N THR A 102 -4.94 -11.27 12.91
CA THR A 102 -5.07 -10.50 11.67
C THR A 102 -6.14 -11.10 10.76
N ALA A 103 -6.23 -12.42 10.66
CA ALA A 103 -7.28 -13.09 9.88
C ALA A 103 -8.67 -12.81 10.46
N LYS A 104 -8.84 -12.87 11.79
CA LYS A 104 -10.10 -12.53 12.45
C LYS A 104 -10.50 -11.08 12.17
N TYR A 105 -9.54 -10.15 12.26
CA TYR A 105 -9.75 -8.76 11.91
C TYR A 105 -10.16 -8.61 10.44
N LEU A 106 -9.42 -9.20 9.51
CA LEU A 106 -9.71 -9.14 8.07
C LEU A 106 -11.13 -9.62 7.76
N ALA A 107 -11.56 -10.74 8.34
CA ALA A 107 -12.92 -11.26 8.13
C ALA A 107 -14.00 -10.27 8.62
N LYS A 108 -13.83 -9.74 9.85
CA LYS A 108 -14.76 -8.75 10.41
C LYS A 108 -14.77 -7.46 9.59
N HIS A 109 -13.60 -6.97 9.24
CA HIS A 109 -13.42 -5.70 8.53
C HIS A 109 -13.91 -5.78 7.07
N SER A 110 -13.73 -6.92 6.41
CA SER A 110 -14.27 -7.15 5.06
C SER A 110 -15.80 -7.10 5.05
N LYS A 111 -16.46 -7.65 6.07
CA LYS A 111 -17.92 -7.51 6.23
C LYS A 111 -18.32 -6.04 6.37
N LEU A 112 -17.63 -5.29 7.24
CA LEU A 112 -17.87 -3.86 7.44
C LEU A 112 -17.73 -3.07 6.13
N LEU A 113 -16.71 -3.39 5.32
CA LEU A 113 -16.49 -2.74 4.02
C LEU A 113 -17.56 -3.12 2.99
N ALA A 114 -18.06 -4.35 2.99
CA ALA A 114 -19.21 -4.74 2.16
C ALA A 114 -20.44 -3.90 2.51
N ASP A 115 -20.74 -3.74 3.82
CA ASP A 115 -21.84 -2.91 4.30
C ASP A 115 -21.64 -1.41 3.96
N THR A 116 -20.38 -0.95 3.88
CA THR A 116 -20.03 0.40 3.45
C THR A 116 -20.30 0.60 1.96
N VAL A 117 -19.93 -0.35 1.11
CA VAL A 117 -20.16 -0.28 -0.35
C VAL A 117 -21.65 -0.28 -0.68
N THR A 118 -22.45 -1.02 0.08
CA THR A 118 -23.93 -1.04 -0.04
C THR A 118 -24.61 0.17 0.61
N GLN A 119 -23.84 1.12 1.16
CA GLN A 119 -24.32 2.34 1.82
C GLN A 119 -25.16 2.06 3.08
N THR A 120 -24.99 0.89 3.70
CA THR A 120 -25.59 0.57 5.00
C THR A 120 -24.84 1.26 6.14
N ILE A 121 -23.53 1.46 5.96
CA ILE A 121 -22.64 2.18 6.89
C ILE A 121 -22.02 3.38 6.16
N ASP A 122 -22.09 4.54 6.78
CA ASP A 122 -21.50 5.76 6.24
C ASP A 122 -19.98 5.76 6.36
N CYS A 123 -19.31 6.23 5.29
CA CYS A 123 -17.86 6.41 5.24
C CYS A 123 -17.52 7.78 4.63
N PRO A 124 -17.38 8.83 5.47
CA PRO A 124 -17.32 10.22 4.99
C PRO A 124 -16.17 10.54 4.05
N TRP A 125 -15.06 9.80 4.13
CA TRP A 125 -13.88 10.03 3.29
C TRP A 125 -13.92 9.24 1.97
N LEU A 126 -14.75 8.20 1.86
CA LEU A 126 -14.85 7.33 0.68
C LEU A 126 -16.02 7.78 -0.21
N ASN A 127 -15.72 8.04 -1.48
CA ASN A 127 -16.74 8.35 -2.46
C ASN A 127 -16.68 7.38 -3.65
N LEU A 128 -17.76 6.61 -3.83
CA LEU A 128 -17.90 5.61 -4.91
C LEU A 128 -18.85 6.05 -6.03
N GLU A 129 -19.28 7.32 -6.07
CA GLU A 129 -20.25 7.81 -7.05
C GLU A 129 -19.75 7.73 -8.51
N LYS A 130 -18.42 7.79 -8.71
CA LYS A 130 -17.82 7.68 -10.05
C LYS A 130 -17.74 6.23 -10.55
N LEU A 131 -17.92 5.23 -9.68
CA LEU A 131 -18.02 3.83 -10.06
C LEU A 131 -19.43 3.50 -10.57
N LYS A 132 -19.51 2.68 -11.62
CA LYS A 132 -20.77 2.15 -12.11
C LYS A 132 -21.39 1.17 -11.10
N HIS A 133 -22.67 0.91 -11.17
CA HIS A 133 -23.33 -0.10 -10.32
C HIS A 133 -22.61 -1.44 -10.39
N LYS A 134 -22.29 -1.94 -11.58
CA LYS A 134 -21.53 -3.19 -11.77
C LYS A 134 -20.20 -3.20 -11.03
N ASP A 135 -19.47 -2.09 -11.00
CA ASP A 135 -18.17 -2.01 -10.34
C ASP A 135 -18.34 -2.02 -8.81
N ARG A 136 -19.42 -1.39 -8.29
CA ARG A 136 -19.78 -1.43 -6.87
C ARG A 136 -20.24 -2.83 -6.45
N ASP A 137 -21.06 -3.50 -7.24
CA ASP A 137 -21.44 -4.90 -7.02
C ASP A 137 -20.21 -5.80 -6.97
N GLN A 138 -19.22 -5.57 -7.86
CA GLN A 138 -17.97 -6.32 -7.85
C GLN A 138 -17.16 -6.06 -6.58
N LEU A 139 -17.09 -4.82 -6.07
CA LEU A 139 -16.45 -4.52 -4.78
C LEU A 139 -17.12 -5.26 -3.63
N GLU A 140 -18.45 -5.26 -3.58
CA GLU A 140 -19.21 -5.99 -2.56
C GLU A 140 -18.87 -7.49 -2.60
N TRP A 141 -18.82 -8.10 -3.79
CA TRP A 141 -18.47 -9.51 -3.94
C TRP A 141 -17.03 -9.80 -3.51
N ILE A 142 -16.08 -8.91 -3.80
CA ILE A 142 -14.70 -9.06 -3.37
C ILE A 142 -14.62 -9.06 -1.83
N PHE A 143 -15.29 -8.14 -1.16
CA PHE A 143 -15.29 -8.08 0.30
C PHE A 143 -16.00 -9.30 0.93
N LYS A 144 -17.12 -9.76 0.37
CA LYS A 144 -17.79 -10.99 0.79
C LYS A 144 -16.90 -12.23 0.59
N PHE A 145 -16.17 -12.28 -0.53
CA PHE A 145 -15.20 -13.34 -0.77
C PHE A 145 -14.08 -13.32 0.27
N TRP A 146 -13.51 -12.16 0.59
CA TRP A 146 -12.46 -12.07 1.59
C TRP A 146 -12.95 -12.47 2.98
N GLU A 147 -14.14 -12.05 3.38
CA GLU A 147 -14.76 -12.51 4.65
C GLU A 147 -14.84 -14.04 4.70
N ARG A 148 -15.39 -14.66 3.66
CA ARG A 148 -15.60 -16.10 3.60
C ARG A 148 -14.29 -16.87 3.48
N ALA A 149 -13.43 -16.50 2.53
CA ALA A 149 -12.18 -17.18 2.24
C ALA A 149 -11.17 -17.10 3.40
N THR A 150 -11.23 -16.04 4.21
CA THR A 150 -10.41 -15.93 5.43
C THR A 150 -10.83 -16.95 6.49
N ARG A 151 -12.13 -17.28 6.57
CA ARG A 151 -12.66 -18.28 7.51
C ARG A 151 -12.44 -19.70 7.01
N GLU A 152 -12.77 -19.96 5.76
CA GLU A 152 -12.73 -21.29 5.13
C GLU A 152 -11.32 -21.70 4.69
N GLY A 153 -10.47 -20.70 4.39
CA GLY A 153 -9.14 -20.91 3.85
C GLY A 153 -9.12 -21.04 2.33
N VAL A 154 -7.98 -20.69 1.75
CA VAL A 154 -7.66 -20.92 0.34
C VAL A 154 -6.26 -21.53 0.26
N PRO A 155 -5.94 -22.39 -0.71
CA PRO A 155 -4.65 -23.08 -0.79
C PRO A 155 -3.54 -22.17 -1.35
N ILE A 156 -3.35 -21.00 -0.69
CA ILE A 156 -2.44 -19.94 -1.16
C ILE A 156 -0.97 -20.39 -1.18
N VAL A 157 -0.60 -21.29 -0.29
CA VAL A 157 0.77 -21.87 -0.23
C VAL A 157 1.06 -22.70 -1.48
N ASP A 158 0.09 -23.54 -1.91
CA ASP A 158 0.21 -24.30 -3.15
C ASP A 158 0.26 -23.40 -4.38
N TYR A 159 -0.50 -22.30 -4.34
CA TYR A 159 -0.48 -21.30 -5.41
C TYR A 159 0.86 -20.62 -5.49
N TRP A 160 1.46 -20.29 -4.35
CA TRP A 160 2.79 -19.68 -4.27
C TRP A 160 3.85 -20.63 -4.84
N ASP A 161 3.88 -21.90 -4.39
CA ASP A 161 4.83 -22.91 -4.90
C ASP A 161 4.69 -23.13 -6.41
N ARG A 162 3.46 -23.28 -6.92
CA ARG A 162 3.22 -23.42 -8.37
C ARG A 162 3.73 -22.19 -9.14
N ARG A 163 3.61 -21.01 -8.56
CA ARG A 163 4.10 -19.77 -9.17
C ARG A 163 5.62 -19.75 -9.24
N ILE A 164 6.30 -20.18 -8.18
CA ILE A 164 7.77 -20.33 -8.15
C ILE A 164 8.21 -21.34 -9.20
N ARG A 165 7.58 -22.51 -9.24
CA ARG A 165 7.87 -23.56 -10.26
C ARG A 165 7.74 -23.01 -11.68
N LYS A 166 6.67 -22.28 -11.95
CA LYS A 166 6.44 -21.66 -13.26
C LYS A 166 7.52 -20.63 -13.61
N SER A 167 7.95 -19.84 -12.64
CA SER A 167 8.98 -18.81 -12.83
C SER A 167 10.38 -19.42 -13.04
N LEU A 168 10.76 -20.38 -12.20
CA LEU A 168 12.11 -20.95 -12.20
C LEU A 168 12.30 -22.11 -13.19
N LYS A 169 11.22 -22.80 -13.57
CA LYS A 169 11.26 -23.97 -14.47
C LYS A 169 12.28 -25.01 -13.99
N THR A 170 13.27 -25.36 -14.82
CA THR A 170 14.33 -26.32 -14.51
C THR A 170 15.25 -25.92 -13.34
N ARG A 171 15.24 -24.64 -12.94
CA ARG A 171 16.04 -24.14 -11.81
C ARG A 171 15.32 -24.25 -10.46
N TYR A 172 14.12 -24.83 -10.42
CA TYR A 172 13.32 -24.88 -9.20
C TYR A 172 14.02 -25.61 -8.04
N ASP A 173 14.71 -26.73 -8.35
CA ASP A 173 15.41 -27.51 -7.32
C ASP A 173 16.64 -26.79 -6.75
N TYR A 174 17.13 -25.76 -7.44
CA TYR A 174 18.24 -24.89 -7.01
C TYR A 174 17.76 -23.49 -6.62
N ARG A 175 16.48 -23.34 -6.25
CA ARG A 175 15.83 -22.03 -6.04
C ARG A 175 16.54 -21.12 -5.05
N ASP A 176 17.09 -21.67 -3.96
CA ASP A 176 17.79 -20.87 -2.95
C ASP A 176 19.04 -20.19 -3.55
N GLY A 177 19.81 -20.90 -4.37
CA GLY A 177 20.93 -20.31 -5.09
C GLY A 177 20.52 -19.24 -6.11
N VAL A 178 19.35 -19.40 -6.76
CA VAL A 178 18.80 -18.37 -7.65
C VAL A 178 18.39 -17.13 -6.84
N PHE A 179 17.76 -17.31 -5.68
CA PHE A 179 17.35 -16.21 -4.82
C PHE A 179 18.55 -15.45 -4.26
N ASP A 180 19.59 -16.18 -3.85
CA ASP A 180 20.85 -15.58 -3.42
C ASP A 180 21.51 -14.76 -4.53
N TRP A 181 21.49 -15.28 -5.76
CA TRP A 181 22.02 -14.56 -6.92
C TRP A 181 21.23 -13.28 -7.20
N ASP A 182 19.88 -13.36 -7.24
CA ASP A 182 19.00 -12.21 -7.43
C ASP A 182 19.27 -11.12 -6.37
N TYR A 183 19.43 -11.55 -5.11
CA TYR A 183 19.71 -10.62 -4.02
C TYR A 183 21.08 -9.95 -4.16
N HIS A 184 22.15 -10.74 -4.31
CA HIS A 184 23.51 -10.22 -4.30
C HIS A 184 23.89 -9.47 -5.58
N MET A 185 23.40 -9.93 -6.72
CA MET A 185 23.79 -9.39 -8.01
C MET A 185 22.85 -8.29 -8.53
N ILE A 186 21.63 -8.22 -8.02
CA ILE A 186 20.64 -7.24 -8.51
C ILE A 186 20.21 -6.29 -7.41
N LEU A 187 19.62 -6.78 -6.30
CA LEU A 187 18.98 -5.92 -5.30
C LEU A 187 19.99 -5.14 -4.47
N LYS A 188 21.02 -5.82 -3.96
CA LYS A 188 22.04 -5.19 -3.12
C LYS A 188 22.83 -4.07 -3.86
N PRO A 189 23.29 -4.26 -5.11
CA PRO A 189 23.93 -3.18 -5.88
C PRO A 189 23.01 -1.99 -6.17
N ARG A 190 21.68 -2.21 -6.22
CA ARG A 190 20.69 -1.16 -6.41
C ARG A 190 20.36 -0.38 -5.13
N GLY A 191 21.11 -0.63 -4.05
CA GLY A 191 21.09 0.18 -2.84
C GLY A 191 20.01 -0.19 -1.82
N HIS A 192 19.43 -1.40 -1.88
CA HIS A 192 18.56 -1.88 -0.81
C HIS A 192 19.42 -2.48 0.33
N SER A 193 19.92 -1.60 1.20
CA SER A 193 20.83 -2.00 2.28
C SER A 193 20.15 -2.66 3.48
N ASN A 194 18.86 -2.41 3.66
CA ASN A 194 18.11 -2.81 4.85
C ASN A 194 17.48 -4.21 4.74
N LEU A 195 17.24 -4.70 3.52
CA LEU A 195 16.75 -6.06 3.32
C LEU A 195 17.88 -7.05 3.51
N THR A 196 17.69 -8.03 4.39
CA THR A 196 18.65 -9.12 4.60
C THR A 196 18.41 -10.24 3.59
N ILE A 197 19.47 -11.02 3.28
CA ILE A 197 19.34 -12.20 2.42
C ILE A 197 18.38 -13.24 3.01
N HIS A 198 18.32 -13.35 4.34
CA HIS A 198 17.42 -14.27 5.02
C HIS A 198 15.96 -13.88 4.85
N GLU A 199 15.62 -12.60 5.01
CA GLU A 199 14.26 -12.09 4.77
C GLU A 199 13.85 -12.28 3.31
N TYR A 200 14.74 -11.94 2.36
CA TYR A 200 14.46 -12.08 0.94
C TYR A 200 14.25 -13.55 0.55
N ARG A 201 15.10 -14.47 1.01
CA ARG A 201 14.97 -15.91 0.76
C ARG A 201 13.69 -16.47 1.41
N PHE A 202 13.38 -16.05 2.63
CA PHE A 202 12.15 -16.45 3.32
C PHE A 202 10.90 -15.99 2.57
N TRP A 203 10.89 -14.72 2.13
CA TRP A 203 9.85 -14.21 1.26
C TRP A 203 9.71 -15.03 -0.02
N ARG A 204 10.79 -15.24 -0.74
CA ARG A 204 10.78 -15.95 -2.02
C ARG A 204 10.28 -17.39 -1.89
N ASN A 205 10.60 -18.07 -0.79
CA ASN A 205 10.16 -19.44 -0.53
C ASN A 205 8.71 -19.52 -0.04
N ASN A 206 8.27 -18.61 0.81
CA ASN A 206 7.01 -18.75 1.55
C ASN A 206 5.95 -17.68 1.22
N GLY A 207 6.35 -16.58 0.57
CA GLY A 207 5.48 -15.43 0.35
C GLY A 207 5.15 -14.66 1.63
N ILE A 208 5.97 -14.76 2.66
CA ILE A 208 5.80 -14.07 3.94
C ILE A 208 6.92 -13.04 4.08
N ALA A 209 6.57 -11.75 4.07
CA ALA A 209 7.53 -10.67 4.13
C ALA A 209 7.77 -10.16 5.55
N PHE A 210 6.73 -10.04 6.35
CA PHE A 210 6.76 -9.44 7.67
C PHE A 210 6.41 -10.46 8.73
N THR A 211 7.32 -10.64 9.70
CA THR A 211 7.18 -11.64 10.76
C THR A 211 7.55 -11.05 12.12
N TRP A 212 6.80 -11.44 13.12
CA TRP A 212 7.02 -11.12 14.52
C TRP A 212 7.13 -12.40 15.35
N ILE A 213 7.66 -12.29 16.56
CA ILE A 213 7.79 -13.43 17.48
C ILE A 213 6.43 -13.89 17.96
N GLU A 214 5.48 -12.97 18.10
CA GLU A 214 4.15 -13.26 18.63
C GLU A 214 3.23 -13.82 17.53
N GLY A 215 3.07 -15.11 17.53
CA GLY A 215 2.11 -15.83 16.71
C GLY A 215 2.60 -16.16 15.29
N GLU A 216 2.37 -17.40 14.91
CA GLU A 216 2.73 -17.91 13.59
C GLU A 216 1.67 -17.56 12.54
N PRO A 217 2.08 -17.15 11.33
CA PRO A 217 1.19 -17.02 10.19
C PRO A 217 0.63 -18.39 9.78
N ALA A 218 -0.67 -18.60 9.95
CA ALA A 218 -1.31 -19.89 9.70
C ALA A 218 -2.60 -19.79 8.87
N ARG A 219 -3.09 -18.58 8.61
CA ARG A 219 -4.34 -18.33 7.88
C ARG A 219 -4.06 -17.70 6.53
N SER A 220 -4.69 -18.21 5.49
CA SER A 220 -4.49 -17.66 4.13
C SER A 220 -4.97 -16.22 4.00
N ASN A 221 -4.22 -15.43 3.24
CA ASN A 221 -4.57 -14.05 2.88
C ASN A 221 -5.29 -14.01 1.52
N PRO A 222 -6.61 -13.99 1.48
CA PRO A 222 -7.35 -13.99 0.21
C PRO A 222 -7.25 -12.66 -0.54
N THR A 223 -6.74 -11.61 0.07
CA THR A 223 -6.62 -10.29 -0.56
C THR A 223 -5.56 -10.24 -1.67
N LEU A 224 -4.70 -11.27 -1.74
CA LEU A 224 -3.71 -11.44 -2.80
C LEU A 224 -4.23 -12.25 -4.01
N LEU A 225 -5.52 -12.57 -4.04
CA LEU A 225 -6.16 -13.28 -5.16
C LEU A 225 -6.85 -12.28 -6.10
N ASN A 226 -7.00 -12.69 -7.37
CA ASN A 226 -7.52 -11.85 -8.43
C ASN A 226 -8.66 -12.53 -9.20
N ASN A 227 -9.38 -11.77 -10.02
CA ASN A 227 -10.51 -12.21 -10.84
C ASN A 227 -11.56 -12.97 -10.00
N ILE A 228 -12.00 -12.32 -8.94
CA ILE A 228 -13.00 -12.85 -8.02
C ILE A 228 -14.38 -12.69 -8.65
N ILE A 229 -15.03 -13.81 -8.96
CA ILE A 229 -16.34 -13.85 -9.61
C ILE A 229 -17.25 -14.77 -8.82
N PRO A 230 -18.47 -14.35 -8.43
CA PRO A 230 -19.43 -15.23 -7.79
C PRO A 230 -19.86 -16.35 -8.76
N LEU A 231 -19.94 -17.58 -8.27
CA LEU A 231 -20.35 -18.76 -9.04
C LEU A 231 -21.22 -19.65 -8.16
N GLY A 232 -22.53 -19.65 -8.39
CA GLY A 232 -23.48 -20.32 -7.51
C GLY A 232 -23.34 -19.82 -6.07
N ASP A 233 -23.23 -20.75 -5.11
CA ASP A 233 -23.02 -20.43 -3.69
C ASP A 233 -21.54 -20.16 -3.34
N GLY A 234 -20.65 -20.16 -4.32
CA GLY A 234 -19.20 -19.98 -4.14
C GLY A 234 -18.60 -18.84 -4.96
N PHE A 235 -17.29 -18.90 -5.09
CA PHE A 235 -16.52 -17.92 -5.87
C PHE A 235 -15.47 -18.63 -6.73
N LEU A 236 -15.35 -18.19 -7.98
CA LEU A 236 -14.19 -18.46 -8.82
C LEU A 236 -13.14 -17.37 -8.54
N HIS A 237 -11.88 -17.78 -8.44
CA HIS A 237 -10.76 -16.87 -8.26
C HIS A 237 -9.49 -17.42 -8.89
N TYR A 238 -8.54 -16.54 -9.18
CA TYR A 238 -7.22 -16.90 -9.70
C TYR A 238 -6.12 -16.53 -8.70
N ALA A 239 -5.14 -17.41 -8.62
CA ALA A 239 -3.95 -17.18 -7.84
C ALA A 239 -3.00 -16.21 -8.55
N TYR A 240 -3.28 -14.94 -8.48
CA TYR A 240 -2.30 -13.92 -8.81
C TYR A 240 -1.66 -13.43 -7.51
N LEU A 241 -0.45 -13.86 -7.27
CA LEU A 241 0.29 -13.55 -6.04
C LEU A 241 1.22 -12.35 -6.22
N GLY A 242 0.78 -11.37 -6.97
CA GLY A 242 1.57 -10.19 -7.23
C GLY A 242 2.87 -10.51 -7.94
N ASP A 243 3.91 -9.81 -7.58
CA ASP A 243 5.26 -10.03 -8.08
C ASP A 243 6.05 -10.88 -7.07
N ILE A 244 6.23 -12.15 -7.38
CA ILE A 244 6.99 -13.08 -6.52
C ILE A 244 8.49 -12.83 -6.54
N THR A 245 9.00 -11.98 -7.43
CA THR A 245 10.42 -11.64 -7.52
C THR A 245 10.76 -10.39 -6.74
N ASN A 246 9.80 -9.47 -6.63
CA ASN A 246 9.96 -8.17 -6.01
C ASN A 246 8.97 -8.04 -4.85
N GLY A 247 9.39 -8.39 -3.65
CA GLY A 247 8.56 -8.39 -2.45
C GLY A 247 8.05 -6.99 -2.04
N PRO A 248 7.20 -6.91 -1.02
CA PRO A 248 6.61 -5.66 -0.54
C PRO A 248 7.60 -4.76 0.22
N PHE A 249 8.88 -5.09 0.22
CA PHE A 249 9.93 -4.36 0.95
C PHE A 249 10.26 -2.99 0.36
N PHE A 250 9.87 -2.74 -0.90
CA PHE A 250 10.27 -1.54 -1.65
C PHE A 250 9.32 -0.35 -1.44
N THR A 251 8.48 -0.42 -0.43
CA THR A 251 7.57 0.66 -0.02
C THR A 251 7.97 1.20 1.36
N TRP A 252 7.60 0.52 2.41
CA TRP A 252 7.78 0.97 3.79
C TRP A 252 9.13 0.59 4.42
N ALA A 253 9.87 -0.36 3.84
CA ALA A 253 11.19 -0.75 4.33
C ALA A 253 12.36 -0.01 3.65
N LEU A 254 12.08 1.00 2.82
CA LEU A 254 13.08 1.88 2.23
C LEU A 254 13.33 3.05 3.19
N ASN A 255 14.38 2.96 3.99
CA ASN A 255 14.85 4.08 4.80
C ASN A 255 16.14 4.63 4.21
N GLU A 256 16.17 5.93 3.94
CA GLU A 256 17.35 6.64 3.46
C GLU A 256 18.25 7.14 4.61
N GLU A 257 17.76 7.11 5.84
CA GLU A 257 18.54 7.50 7.01
C GLU A 257 19.63 6.47 7.28
N LYS A 258 20.86 6.92 7.32
CA LYS A 258 22.04 6.12 7.68
C LYS A 258 22.06 5.89 9.17
N GLU A 259 21.28 4.96 9.65
CA GLU A 259 21.39 4.52 11.04
C GLU A 259 22.60 3.59 11.19
N ASN A 260 23.35 3.76 12.28
CA ASN A 260 24.47 2.88 12.64
C ASN A 260 24.03 1.46 13.04
N VAL A 261 22.74 1.22 13.16
CA VAL A 261 22.16 -0.05 13.55
C VAL A 261 21.54 -0.73 12.32
N LYS A 262 21.98 -1.96 12.04
CA LYS A 262 21.37 -2.79 11.00
C LYS A 262 20.02 -3.31 11.49
N LEU A 263 18.97 -2.63 11.12
CA LEU A 263 17.59 -3.09 11.32
C LEU A 263 17.16 -4.02 10.17
N ARG A 264 16.27 -4.96 10.49
CA ARG A 264 15.61 -5.79 9.46
C ARG A 264 14.60 -4.94 8.67
N ALA A 265 14.31 -5.37 7.45
CA ALA A 265 13.28 -4.73 6.62
C ALA A 265 11.91 -4.70 7.34
N THR A 266 11.56 -5.76 8.08
CA THR A 266 10.36 -5.82 8.92
C THR A 266 10.33 -4.72 9.97
N ASP A 267 11.44 -4.51 10.70
CA ASP A 267 11.51 -3.52 11.79
C ASP A 267 11.38 -2.09 11.25
N ILE A 268 12.00 -1.83 10.09
CA ILE A 268 11.88 -0.52 9.43
C ILE A 268 10.46 -0.27 8.94
N ALA A 269 9.84 -1.28 8.28
CA ALA A 269 8.47 -1.17 7.81
C ALA A 269 7.49 -0.97 8.98
N GLU A 270 7.67 -1.69 10.09
CA GLU A 270 6.85 -1.53 11.29
C GLU A 270 6.98 -0.11 11.85
N ARG A 271 8.19 0.41 11.96
CA ARG A 271 8.43 1.78 12.42
C ARG A 271 7.78 2.83 11.50
N GLU A 272 7.97 2.72 10.18
CA GLU A 272 7.45 3.71 9.24
C GLU A 272 5.91 3.69 9.17
N VAL A 273 5.29 2.51 9.19
CA VAL A 273 3.83 2.40 9.22
C VAL A 273 3.28 2.87 10.56
N MET A 274 3.94 2.55 11.67
CA MET A 274 3.56 3.03 13.00
C MET A 274 3.62 4.56 13.08
N ARG A 275 4.68 5.16 12.53
CA ARG A 275 4.85 6.61 12.44
C ARG A 275 3.67 7.26 11.71
N VAL A 276 3.34 6.81 10.51
CA VAL A 276 2.26 7.43 9.74
C VAL A 276 0.89 7.25 10.39
N ILE A 277 0.60 6.10 11.01
CA ILE A 277 -0.66 5.88 11.73
C ILE A 277 -0.73 6.81 12.96
N HIS A 278 0.35 6.95 13.71
CA HIS A 278 0.43 7.86 14.86
C HIS A 278 0.17 9.30 14.41
N GLU A 279 0.91 9.79 13.39
CA GLU A 279 0.78 11.15 12.87
C GLU A 279 -0.62 11.44 12.33
N ILE A 280 -1.30 10.45 11.70
CA ILE A 280 -2.71 10.59 11.29
C ILE A 280 -3.62 10.78 12.50
N ARG A 281 -3.40 10.01 13.57
CA ARG A 281 -4.27 9.99 14.75
C ARG A 281 -4.10 11.22 15.64
N THR A 282 -2.85 11.59 15.88
CA THR A 282 -2.51 12.64 16.86
C THR A 282 -2.35 14.02 16.24
N LYS A 283 -2.06 14.09 14.95
CA LYS A 283 -1.64 15.32 14.25
C LYS A 283 -0.37 15.92 14.83
N GLU A 284 0.49 15.07 15.37
CA GLU A 284 1.77 15.45 15.99
C GLU A 284 2.90 14.57 15.43
N PRO A 285 4.14 15.04 15.42
CA PRO A 285 5.28 14.24 14.97
C PRO A 285 5.46 13.02 15.86
N PHE A 286 5.81 11.90 15.24
CA PHE A 286 6.07 10.65 15.94
C PHE A 286 7.34 10.78 16.80
N CYS A 287 7.23 10.47 18.10
CA CYS A 287 8.36 10.46 19.01
C CYS A 287 9.07 9.10 18.96
N GLU A 288 10.37 9.10 18.66
CA GLU A 288 11.17 7.85 18.56
C GLU A 288 11.31 7.12 19.90
N GLU A 289 11.13 7.79 21.01
CA GLU A 289 11.14 7.18 22.36
C GLU A 289 10.08 6.09 22.50
N LEU A 290 8.95 6.20 21.81
CA LEU A 290 7.91 5.16 21.75
C LEU A 290 8.42 3.83 21.13
N VAL A 291 9.47 3.88 20.33
CA VAL A 291 10.08 2.71 19.66
C VAL A 291 11.39 2.30 20.33
N ALA A 292 12.06 3.20 21.02
CA ALA A 292 13.33 2.94 21.71
C ALA A 292 13.18 1.80 22.74
N ALA A 293 12.01 1.70 23.37
CA ALA A 293 11.69 0.59 24.29
C ALA A 293 11.79 -0.80 23.63
N HIS A 294 11.58 -0.91 22.31
CA HIS A 294 11.74 -2.17 21.58
C HIS A 294 13.18 -2.42 21.10
N ARG A 295 14.07 -1.42 21.21
CA ARG A 295 15.45 -1.48 20.71
C ARG A 295 16.50 -1.68 21.78
N ASP A 296 16.13 -1.54 23.05
CA ASP A 296 17.09 -1.68 24.14
C ASP A 296 17.40 -3.17 24.37
N PRO A 297 18.64 -3.63 24.02
CA PRO A 297 19.05 -5.02 24.27
C PRO A 297 18.99 -5.38 25.75
N SER A 298 19.02 -4.40 26.66
CA SER A 298 18.92 -4.63 28.11
C SER A 298 17.51 -5.10 28.51
N ILE A 299 16.48 -4.73 27.75
CA ILE A 299 15.11 -5.21 27.96
C ILE A 299 14.98 -6.68 27.53
N LEU A 300 15.74 -7.12 26.52
CA LEU A 300 15.79 -8.54 26.14
C LEU A 300 16.58 -9.40 27.12
N ASN A 301 17.50 -8.83 27.89
CA ASN A 301 18.30 -9.51 28.90
C ASN A 301 17.68 -9.48 30.31
N GLY A 302 16.67 -8.66 30.51
CA GLY A 302 15.92 -8.55 31.75
C GLY A 302 14.45 -8.86 31.51
N ILE A 303 14.06 -10.14 31.51
CA ILE A 303 12.67 -10.50 31.73
C ILE A 303 12.34 -10.09 33.15
N ILE A 304 11.84 -8.87 33.33
CA ILE A 304 11.15 -8.49 34.55
C ILE A 304 9.80 -9.18 34.49
N ILE A 305 9.71 -10.35 35.07
CA ILE A 305 8.42 -10.94 35.41
C ILE A 305 7.85 -10.05 36.51
N THR A 306 7.08 -9.06 36.15
CA THR A 306 6.22 -8.37 37.11
C THR A 306 5.16 -9.39 37.47
N GLU A 307 5.21 -9.92 38.70
CA GLU A 307 4.08 -10.64 39.24
C GLU A 307 2.88 -9.68 39.14
N MET A 308 1.96 -9.97 38.23
CA MET A 308 0.68 -9.31 38.22
C MET A 308 0.03 -9.64 39.56
N PRO A 309 -0.36 -8.64 40.36
CA PRO A 309 -1.16 -8.93 41.53
C PRO A 309 -2.35 -9.77 41.06
N SER A 310 -2.63 -10.85 41.77
CA SER A 310 -3.75 -11.75 41.54
C SER A 310 -5.09 -11.12 41.91
N SER A 311 -5.27 -9.84 41.61
CA SER A 311 -6.56 -9.18 41.58
C SER A 311 -7.23 -9.65 40.32
N GLU A 312 -8.22 -10.51 40.51
CA GLU A 312 -9.29 -10.85 39.62
C GLU A 312 -9.31 -9.91 38.41
N ILE A 313 -8.61 -10.30 37.32
CA ILE A 313 -8.94 -9.80 36.00
C ILE A 313 -10.38 -10.33 35.84
N GLU A 314 -11.36 -9.52 36.25
CA GLU A 314 -12.72 -9.71 35.79
C GLU A 314 -12.58 -9.81 34.28
N TYR A 315 -12.70 -11.02 33.77
CA TYR A 315 -13.10 -11.29 32.41
C TYR A 315 -14.46 -10.63 32.25
N GLU A 316 -14.47 -9.30 32.17
CA GLU A 316 -15.62 -8.59 31.67
C GLU A 316 -15.86 -9.14 30.30
N SER A 317 -16.80 -10.03 30.33
CA SER A 317 -17.17 -10.90 29.23
C SER A 317 -17.22 -10.11 27.93
N TRP A 318 -16.62 -10.67 26.94
CA TRP A 318 -16.76 -10.33 25.50
C TRP A 318 -18.22 -10.25 25.05
N THR A 319 -19.19 -10.55 25.94
CA THR A 319 -20.64 -10.48 25.75
C THR A 319 -21.24 -9.09 25.95
N LYS A 320 -20.52 -8.10 26.49
CA LYS A 320 -21.00 -6.70 26.57
C LYS A 320 -20.92 -5.90 25.28
N TYR A 321 -20.23 -6.40 24.27
CA TYR A 321 -20.15 -5.73 22.96
C TYR A 321 -21.34 -5.94 22.03
N ASN A 322 -22.43 -6.57 22.50
CA ASN A 322 -23.64 -6.83 21.72
C ASN A 322 -24.82 -5.91 22.03
N LYS A 323 -24.61 -4.78 22.66
CA LYS A 323 -25.62 -3.72 22.63
C LYS A 323 -25.42 -2.88 21.41
N TYR A 324 -26.42 -2.87 20.53
CA TYR A 324 -26.57 -1.92 19.41
C TYR A 324 -26.69 -0.48 19.97
N GLU A 325 -25.59 0.06 20.46
CA GLU A 325 -25.39 1.50 20.52
C GLU A 325 -25.28 1.99 19.10
N LYS A 326 -25.95 3.09 18.75
CA LYS A 326 -25.82 3.79 17.47
C LYS A 326 -24.35 3.71 17.05
N GLN A 327 -24.07 2.94 15.98
CA GLN A 327 -22.71 2.66 15.54
C GLN A 327 -22.02 3.99 15.31
N SER A 328 -21.16 4.38 16.22
CA SER A 328 -20.22 5.46 15.97
C SER A 328 -19.40 5.03 14.77
N VAL A 329 -19.29 5.90 13.78
CA VAL A 329 -18.48 5.65 12.59
C VAL A 329 -17.12 5.09 13.03
N PRO A 330 -16.69 3.89 12.56
CA PRO A 330 -15.48 3.23 13.04
C PRO A 330 -14.18 3.92 12.61
N TRP A 331 -14.28 4.95 11.77
CA TRP A 331 -13.13 5.62 11.17
C TRP A 331 -12.73 6.89 11.92
N ILE A 332 -11.43 7.16 11.90
CA ILE A 332 -10.89 8.47 12.29
C ILE A 332 -11.41 9.52 11.30
N SER A 333 -11.80 10.67 11.82
CA SER A 333 -12.27 11.78 10.98
C SER A 333 -11.11 12.42 10.22
N ILE A 334 -11.27 12.53 8.89
CA ILE A 334 -10.37 13.26 7.99
C ILE A 334 -11.17 14.27 7.15
N PRO A 335 -11.73 15.32 7.78
CA PRO A 335 -12.79 16.16 7.20
C PRO A 335 -12.40 16.86 5.91
N SER A 336 -11.13 17.19 5.75
CA SER A 336 -10.62 17.90 4.56
C SER A 336 -10.19 16.96 3.43
N THR A 337 -10.57 15.67 3.47
CA THR A 337 -10.12 14.69 2.49
C THR A 337 -11.30 13.94 1.87
N LYS A 338 -11.30 13.84 0.54
CA LYS A 338 -12.23 12.99 -0.22
C LYS A 338 -11.45 12.06 -1.15
N ILE A 339 -11.83 10.81 -1.22
CA ILE A 339 -11.19 9.79 -2.04
C ILE A 339 -12.21 9.21 -3.00
N LEU A 340 -12.01 9.49 -4.30
CA LEU A 340 -12.88 9.06 -5.40
C LEU A 340 -12.20 7.98 -6.20
N PHE A 341 -12.84 6.83 -6.35
CA PHE A 341 -12.38 5.78 -7.24
C PHE A 341 -13.07 5.86 -8.58
N HIS A 342 -12.30 5.66 -9.64
CA HIS A 342 -12.76 5.65 -11.01
C HIS A 342 -12.49 4.30 -11.67
N PRO A 343 -13.36 3.81 -12.57
CA PRO A 343 -13.06 2.63 -13.38
C PRO A 343 -11.86 2.88 -14.29
N LEU A 344 -11.06 1.86 -14.57
CA LEU A 344 -9.92 1.96 -15.50
C LEU A 344 -10.36 2.50 -16.89
N SER A 345 -11.53 2.09 -17.37
CA SER A 345 -12.09 2.59 -18.63
C SER A 345 -12.30 4.10 -18.68
N THR A 346 -12.29 4.77 -17.53
CA THR A 346 -12.42 6.24 -17.45
C THR A 346 -11.17 6.94 -17.95
N LEU A 347 -9.99 6.32 -17.87
CA LEU A 347 -8.72 6.94 -18.24
C LEU A 347 -8.73 7.44 -19.71
N ASP A 348 -9.26 6.65 -20.62
CA ASP A 348 -9.39 7.05 -22.04
C ASP A 348 -10.45 8.13 -22.28
N LEU A 349 -11.41 8.25 -21.36
CA LEU A 349 -12.52 9.19 -21.45
C LEU A 349 -12.20 10.54 -20.79
N LEU A 350 -11.32 10.58 -19.80
CA LEU A 350 -11.03 11.80 -19.03
C LEU A 350 -10.58 12.95 -19.93
N LYS A 351 -9.69 12.68 -20.88
CA LYS A 351 -9.18 13.70 -21.81
C LYS A 351 -10.25 14.39 -22.65
N ASN A 352 -11.39 13.71 -22.87
CA ASN A 352 -12.49 14.22 -23.70
C ASN A 352 -13.58 14.95 -22.88
N LYS A 353 -13.48 14.90 -21.56
CA LYS A 353 -14.45 15.54 -20.66
C LYS A 353 -13.92 16.90 -20.21
N ALA A 354 -14.67 17.96 -20.55
CA ALA A 354 -14.30 19.33 -20.19
C ALA A 354 -14.08 19.52 -18.68
N GLU A 355 -14.80 18.78 -17.82
CA GLU A 355 -14.70 18.84 -16.36
C GLU A 355 -13.34 18.43 -15.79
N TYR A 356 -12.50 17.71 -16.57
CA TYR A 356 -11.17 17.25 -16.14
C TYR A 356 -10.02 17.98 -16.83
N LYS A 357 -10.31 18.86 -17.77
CA LYS A 357 -9.27 19.65 -18.45
C LYS A 357 -8.61 20.62 -17.47
N GLU A 358 -7.28 20.58 -17.38
CA GLU A 358 -6.48 21.42 -16.48
C GLU A 358 -7.00 21.40 -15.03
N LYS A 359 -7.41 20.20 -14.56
CA LYS A 359 -8.04 20.04 -13.25
C LYS A 359 -7.03 19.72 -12.14
N PHE A 360 -6.04 18.87 -12.42
CA PHE A 360 -5.19 18.30 -11.38
C PHE A 360 -3.94 19.14 -11.10
N ASP A 361 -3.66 19.36 -9.83
CA ASP A 361 -2.45 20.02 -9.35
C ASP A 361 -1.25 19.07 -9.40
N THR A 362 -1.50 17.80 -9.00
CA THR A 362 -0.48 16.74 -9.02
C THR A 362 -1.05 15.48 -9.64
N ILE A 363 -0.25 14.81 -10.48
CA ILE A 363 -0.57 13.51 -11.05
C ILE A 363 0.53 12.52 -10.68
N TRP A 364 0.16 11.40 -10.04
CA TRP A 364 1.02 10.25 -9.81
C TRP A 364 0.77 9.18 -10.86
N ILE A 365 1.83 8.60 -11.42
CA ILE A 365 1.74 7.54 -12.44
C ILE A 365 2.67 6.38 -12.08
N ALA A 366 2.15 5.16 -12.06
CA ALA A 366 2.97 3.96 -11.91
C ALA A 366 3.85 3.70 -13.15
N HIS A 367 4.97 3.02 -12.94
CA HIS A 367 5.98 2.72 -13.96
C HIS A 367 5.44 1.94 -15.18
N ASN A 368 4.36 1.18 -15.04
CA ASN A 368 3.70 0.42 -16.11
C ASN A 368 2.65 1.22 -16.87
N MET A 369 2.30 2.43 -16.39
CA MET A 369 1.29 3.31 -16.98
C MET A 369 1.89 4.49 -17.75
N THR A 370 3.20 4.57 -17.93
CA THR A 370 3.92 5.68 -18.58
C THR A 370 3.48 5.93 -20.02
N LYS A 371 3.00 4.91 -20.73
CA LYS A 371 2.44 5.04 -22.09
C LYS A 371 1.17 5.91 -22.15
N GLN A 372 0.50 6.11 -21.02
CA GLN A 372 -0.68 6.98 -20.92
C GLN A 372 -0.33 8.46 -20.76
N LEU A 373 0.96 8.79 -20.61
CA LEU A 373 1.40 10.16 -20.39
C LEU A 373 0.79 11.18 -21.38
N PRO A 374 0.79 10.95 -22.71
CA PRO A 374 0.16 11.89 -23.64
C PRO A 374 -1.34 12.11 -23.42
N ASN A 375 -2.06 11.11 -22.91
CA ASN A 375 -3.48 11.20 -22.62
C ASN A 375 -3.78 11.95 -21.32
N ILE A 376 -2.82 12.03 -20.42
CA ILE A 376 -2.94 12.56 -19.05
C ILE A 376 -2.55 14.03 -18.99
N ILE A 377 -1.59 14.47 -19.81
CA ILE A 377 -1.10 15.86 -19.82
C ILE A 377 -2.22 16.90 -19.92
N PRO A 378 -3.25 16.75 -20.78
CA PRO A 378 -4.34 17.73 -20.86
C PRO A 378 -5.16 17.89 -19.57
N LEU A 379 -5.00 16.97 -18.62
CA LEU A 379 -5.68 16.98 -17.33
C LEU A 379 -4.94 17.78 -16.27
N LEU A 380 -3.63 18.02 -16.49
CA LEU A 380 -2.74 18.70 -15.57
C LEU A 380 -2.94 20.23 -15.68
N LYS A 381 -3.00 20.91 -14.54
CA LYS A 381 -2.98 22.38 -14.47
C LYS A 381 -1.67 22.92 -15.01
N LYS A 382 -1.67 24.16 -15.44
CA LYS A 382 -0.44 24.92 -15.73
C LYS A 382 0.43 24.97 -14.49
N LYS A 383 1.73 24.72 -14.66
CA LYS A 383 2.69 24.55 -13.56
C LYS A 383 2.35 23.39 -12.60
N GLY A 384 1.48 22.46 -12.98
CA GLY A 384 1.18 21.25 -12.22
C GLY A 384 2.34 20.25 -12.26
N HIS A 385 2.36 19.32 -11.30
CA HIS A 385 3.44 18.35 -11.11
C HIS A 385 3.03 16.96 -11.57
N ILE A 386 3.95 16.25 -12.21
CA ILE A 386 3.81 14.82 -12.50
C ILE A 386 4.93 14.05 -11.80
N LEU A 387 4.52 13.05 -11.03
CA LEU A 387 5.39 12.13 -10.34
C LEU A 387 5.26 10.76 -10.99
N ILE A 388 6.36 10.19 -11.43
CA ILE A 388 6.37 8.91 -12.15
C ILE A 388 7.24 7.92 -11.39
N GLU A 389 6.66 6.78 -11.01
CA GLU A 389 7.41 5.68 -10.41
C GLU A 389 8.37 5.07 -11.43
N LEU A 390 9.60 4.83 -11.03
CA LEU A 390 10.64 4.23 -11.86
C LEU A 390 10.78 2.73 -11.58
N ARG A 391 11.72 2.07 -12.26
CA ARG A 391 11.86 0.61 -12.29
C ARG A 391 13.08 0.09 -11.53
N LYS A 392 13.66 0.91 -10.63
CA LYS A 392 14.89 0.61 -9.91
C LYS A 392 14.93 -0.79 -9.30
N TYR A 393 13.86 -1.18 -8.62
CA TYR A 393 13.80 -2.44 -7.87
C TYR A 393 13.20 -3.62 -8.62
N LEU A 394 12.87 -3.49 -9.91
CA LEU A 394 12.40 -4.61 -10.70
C LEU A 394 13.58 -5.55 -11.04
N SER A 395 13.70 -6.64 -10.28
CA SER A 395 14.84 -7.57 -10.38
C SER A 395 14.93 -8.31 -11.72
N GLU A 396 13.83 -8.37 -12.46
CA GLU A 396 13.77 -8.98 -13.80
C GLU A 396 14.43 -8.13 -14.87
N LEU A 397 14.62 -6.83 -14.64
CA LEU A 397 15.17 -5.89 -15.59
C LEU A 397 16.70 -5.78 -15.45
N ARG A 398 17.39 -5.81 -16.57
CA ARG A 398 18.82 -5.56 -16.65
C ARG A 398 19.10 -4.06 -16.69
N LYS A 399 20.37 -3.71 -16.60
CA LYS A 399 20.82 -2.31 -16.67
C LYS A 399 20.40 -1.63 -17.97
N GLU A 400 20.56 -2.32 -19.09
CA GLU A 400 20.19 -1.83 -20.42
C GLU A 400 18.69 -1.53 -20.53
N ASP A 401 17.85 -2.35 -19.89
CA ASP A 401 16.39 -2.14 -19.86
C ASP A 401 16.03 -0.87 -19.06
N LEU A 402 16.73 -0.63 -17.93
CA LEU A 402 16.53 0.57 -17.10
C LEU A 402 17.00 1.84 -17.83
N GLU A 403 18.13 1.77 -18.52
CA GLU A 403 18.62 2.88 -19.34
C GLU A 403 17.68 3.18 -20.51
N SER A 404 17.20 2.13 -21.18
CA SER A 404 16.23 2.25 -22.28
C SER A 404 14.93 2.90 -21.80
N PHE A 405 14.40 2.44 -20.67
CA PHE A 405 13.21 3.03 -20.05
C PHE A 405 13.42 4.51 -19.69
N THR A 406 14.59 4.85 -19.14
CA THR A 406 14.93 6.24 -18.80
C THR A 406 14.93 7.13 -20.05
N LYS A 407 15.52 6.66 -21.14
CA LYS A 407 15.58 7.39 -22.43
C LYS A 407 14.18 7.57 -23.03
N GLU A 408 13.38 6.49 -23.05
CA GLU A 408 12.00 6.52 -23.55
C GLU A 408 11.15 7.51 -22.75
N LEU A 409 11.24 7.47 -21.41
CA LEU A 409 10.49 8.37 -20.54
C LEU A 409 10.88 9.83 -20.77
N LYS A 410 12.17 10.15 -20.85
CA LYS A 410 12.65 11.52 -21.13
C LYS A 410 12.17 12.03 -22.48
N SER A 411 12.26 11.20 -23.52
CA SER A 411 11.78 11.53 -24.86
C SER A 411 10.29 11.79 -24.86
N THR A 412 9.48 10.92 -24.21
CA THR A 412 8.04 11.08 -24.12
C THR A 412 7.66 12.35 -23.35
N ALA A 413 8.32 12.62 -22.22
CA ALA A 413 8.09 13.82 -21.43
C ALA A 413 8.41 15.09 -22.23
N GLN A 414 9.50 15.11 -23.00
CA GLN A 414 9.87 16.23 -23.86
C GLN A 414 8.83 16.49 -24.97
N VAL A 415 8.37 15.42 -25.65
CA VAL A 415 7.29 15.52 -26.65
C VAL A 415 5.99 16.07 -26.04
N CYS A 416 5.73 15.71 -24.79
CA CYS A 416 4.56 16.20 -24.04
C CYS A 416 4.73 17.63 -23.48
N GLY A 417 5.85 18.30 -23.70
CA GLY A 417 6.11 19.66 -23.20
C GLY A 417 6.37 19.74 -21.69
N LEU A 418 6.76 18.62 -21.07
CA LEU A 418 7.11 18.58 -19.65
C LEU A 418 8.57 18.96 -19.43
N ARG A 419 8.83 19.70 -18.36
CA ARG A 419 10.16 20.04 -17.87
C ARG A 419 10.54 19.14 -16.71
N GLU A 420 11.71 18.53 -16.79
CA GLU A 420 12.31 17.76 -15.70
C GLU A 420 12.69 18.70 -14.54
N ILE A 421 12.23 18.40 -13.31
CA ILE A 421 12.54 19.20 -12.11
C ILE A 421 13.91 18.82 -11.57
N LYS A 422 14.16 17.50 -11.44
CA LYS A 422 15.45 16.95 -10.99
C LYS A 422 15.90 15.90 -11.97
N SER A 423 17.19 15.89 -12.29
CA SER A 423 17.74 14.83 -13.15
C SER A 423 17.61 13.47 -12.50
N PHE A 424 17.15 12.49 -13.27
CA PHE A 424 16.92 11.15 -12.79
C PHE A 424 17.50 10.07 -13.70
N ASN A 425 17.73 8.91 -13.11
CA ASN A 425 18.09 7.67 -13.78
C ASN A 425 17.37 6.52 -13.06
N SER A 426 16.75 5.61 -13.81
CA SER A 426 16.02 4.47 -13.25
C SER A 426 16.91 3.45 -12.53
N GLU A 427 18.25 3.52 -12.64
CA GLU A 427 19.17 2.71 -11.85
C GLU A 427 19.31 3.20 -10.40
N THR A 428 19.22 4.52 -10.18
CA THR A 428 19.55 5.14 -8.90
C THR A 428 18.34 5.76 -8.19
N HIS A 429 17.35 6.20 -8.96
CA HIS A 429 16.15 6.86 -8.42
C HIS A 429 14.92 5.95 -8.50
N THR A 430 13.99 6.14 -7.60
CA THR A 430 12.70 5.43 -7.58
C THR A 430 11.57 6.23 -8.21
N ILE A 431 11.77 7.56 -8.36
CA ILE A 431 10.76 8.50 -8.84
C ILE A 431 11.39 9.51 -9.77
N ALA A 432 10.69 9.85 -10.85
CA ALA A 432 10.97 10.99 -11.71
C ALA A 432 9.93 12.09 -11.49
N GLN A 433 10.37 13.34 -11.51
CA GLN A 433 9.55 14.51 -11.24
C GLN A 433 9.58 15.48 -12.43
N PHE A 434 8.40 15.85 -12.89
CA PHE A 434 8.22 16.79 -13.99
C PHE A 434 7.20 17.88 -13.62
N CYS A 435 7.33 19.01 -14.30
CA CYS A 435 6.41 20.13 -14.20
C CYS A 435 5.89 20.49 -15.61
N SER A 436 4.60 20.83 -15.73
CA SER A 436 4.08 21.43 -16.96
C SER A 436 4.54 22.88 -17.09
N ASN A 437 4.73 23.32 -18.32
CA ASN A 437 5.09 24.71 -18.64
C ASN A 437 3.94 25.68 -18.32
#